data_bd5513c2248bac200fa10bbefeb2263a
#
_entry.id   bd5513c2248bac200fa10bbefeb2263a
#
_cell.length_a   1.000
_cell.length_b   1.000
_cell.length_c   1.000
_cell.angle_alpha   90.00
_cell.angle_beta   90.00
_cell.angle_gamma   90.00
#
_symmetry.space_group_name_H-M   'P 1'
#
loop_
_entity.id
_entity.type
_entity.pdbx_description
1 polymer ?
#
loop_
_entity_poly.entity_id
_entity_poly.type
_entity_poly.pdbx_seq_one_letter_code
_entity_poly.pdbx_strand_id
1 'polypeptide(L)'
;MKNIVLTGFMCSGKTTIGKMVAKKIGYRFIDTDEYIKNKTKMQISEIFEKYGEEKFREIESQCIKELSDIGGCVIATGGGVVLNAQNMENLKKNGVVFYLSTKPET
;
A
#
# COMPACT_ATOMS: atom_id res chain seq x y z
N MET A 1 2.32 -2.40 17.73
CA MET A 1 3.25 -3.04 16.80
C MET A 1 3.33 -2.22 15.54
N LYS A 2 4.55 -2.00 15.09
CA LYS A 2 4.73 -1.21 13.88
C LYS A 2 4.42 -2.01 12.64
N ASN A 3 3.95 -1.31 11.61
CA ASN A 3 3.72 -1.92 10.31
C ASN A 3 5.03 -2.01 9.54
N ILE A 4 5.05 -2.94 8.59
CA ILE A 4 6.13 -3.00 7.62
C ILE A 4 5.52 -2.58 6.29
N VAL A 5 6.07 -1.54 5.69
CA VAL A 5 5.50 -0.97 4.47
C VAL A 5 6.47 -1.24 3.31
N LEU A 6 5.94 -1.84 2.26
CA LEU A 6 6.73 -2.15 1.08
C LEU A 6 6.28 -1.25 -0.06
N THR A 7 7.21 -0.48 -0.61
CA THR A 7 6.95 0.39 -1.75
C THR A 7 7.88 0.00 -2.89
N GLY A 8 7.66 0.57 -4.06
CA GLY A 8 8.52 0.32 -5.21
C GLY A 8 7.71 0.13 -6.46
N PHE A 9 8.40 -0.32 -7.51
CA PHE A 9 7.76 -0.51 -8.81
C PHE A 9 6.77 -1.66 -8.78
N MET A 10 5.80 -1.59 -9.68
CA MET A 10 4.73 -2.57 -9.73
C MET A 10 5.22 -4.01 -9.85
N CYS A 11 6.24 -4.24 -10.60
CA CYS A 11 6.72 -5.60 -10.83
C CYS A 11 7.87 -5.97 -9.91
N SER A 12 7.92 -5.36 -8.75
CA SER A 12 9.04 -5.58 -7.84
C SER A 12 8.86 -6.78 -6.91
N GLY A 13 7.75 -7.48 -7.04
CA GLY A 13 7.51 -8.63 -6.17
C GLY A 13 6.99 -8.27 -4.80
N LYS A 14 6.45 -7.07 -4.64
CA LYS A 14 5.94 -6.63 -3.34
C LYS A 14 4.94 -7.60 -2.74
N THR A 15 4.03 -8.09 -3.54
CA THR A 15 3.00 -9.01 -3.05
C THR A 15 3.63 -10.31 -2.57
N THR A 16 4.51 -10.89 -3.36
CA THR A 16 5.15 -12.15 -3.00
C THR A 16 6.00 -12.00 -1.76
N ILE A 17 6.85 -10.99 -1.75
CA ILE A 17 7.73 -10.75 -0.60
C ILE A 17 6.92 -10.40 0.63
N GLY A 18 5.90 -9.56 0.46
CA GLY A 18 5.06 -9.15 1.57
C GLY A 18 4.36 -10.31 2.25
N LYS A 19 3.82 -11.21 1.44
CA LYS A 19 3.14 -12.38 2.00
C LYS A 19 4.10 -13.28 2.74
N MET A 20 5.30 -13.45 2.21
CA MET A 20 6.31 -14.27 2.86
C MET A 20 6.72 -13.68 4.19
N VAL A 21 6.97 -12.38 4.22
CA VAL A 21 7.38 -11.71 5.45
C VAL A 21 6.26 -11.78 6.48
N ALA A 22 5.04 -11.48 6.06
CA ALA A 22 3.90 -11.48 6.96
C ALA A 22 3.73 -12.83 7.63
N LYS A 23 3.82 -13.90 6.83
CA LYS A 23 3.69 -15.24 7.35
C LYS A 23 4.78 -15.55 8.36
N LYS A 24 5.99 -15.11 8.06
CA LYS A 24 7.14 -15.43 8.88
C LYS A 24 7.08 -14.77 10.24
N ILE A 25 6.59 -13.55 10.30
CA ILE A 25 6.57 -12.81 11.57
C ILE A 25 5.19 -12.74 12.21
N GLY A 26 4.21 -13.41 11.60
CA GLY A 26 2.86 -13.45 12.18
C GLY A 26 2.05 -12.19 11.98
N TYR A 27 2.37 -11.42 10.95
CA TYR A 27 1.62 -10.20 10.61
C TYR A 27 0.57 -10.49 9.56
N ARG A 28 -0.38 -9.55 9.40
CA ARG A 28 -1.35 -9.64 8.32
C ARG A 28 -0.75 -9.00 7.09
N PHE A 29 -1.03 -9.57 5.93
CA PHE A 29 -0.61 -8.95 4.68
C PHE A 29 -1.76 -8.16 4.10
N ILE A 30 -1.51 -6.91 3.70
CA ILE A 30 -2.53 -6.05 3.11
C ILE A 30 -1.94 -5.38 1.88
N ASP A 31 -2.65 -5.53 0.75
CA ASP A 31 -2.32 -4.83 -0.48
C ASP A 31 -3.27 -3.62 -0.54
N THR A 32 -2.72 -2.43 -0.72
CA THR A 32 -3.56 -1.23 -0.65
C THR A 32 -4.62 -1.19 -1.75
N ASP A 33 -4.30 -1.66 -2.95
CA ASP A 33 -5.28 -1.68 -4.02
C ASP A 33 -6.42 -2.62 -3.70
N GLU A 34 -6.11 -3.79 -3.15
CA GLU A 34 -7.15 -4.73 -2.72
C GLU A 34 -8.00 -4.14 -1.61
N TYR A 35 -7.36 -3.45 -0.70
CA TYR A 35 -8.08 -2.81 0.40
C TYR A 35 -9.08 -1.79 -0.14
N ILE A 36 -8.65 -0.99 -1.11
CA ILE A 36 -9.54 0.00 -1.73
C ILE A 36 -10.70 -0.67 -2.44
N LYS A 37 -10.42 -1.75 -3.18
CA LYS A 37 -11.48 -2.46 -3.88
C LYS A 37 -12.50 -3.03 -2.91
N ASN A 38 -12.05 -3.59 -1.81
CA ASN A 38 -12.95 -4.15 -0.82
C ASN A 38 -13.78 -3.07 -0.14
N LYS A 39 -13.18 -1.92 0.11
CA LYS A 39 -13.83 -0.83 0.79
C LYS A 39 -14.89 -0.17 -0.10
N THR A 40 -14.57 0.04 -1.36
CA THR A 40 -15.46 0.72 -2.29
C THR A 40 -16.38 -0.21 -3.04
N LYS A 41 -16.11 -1.51 -3.02
CA LYS A 41 -16.81 -2.51 -3.80
C LYS A 41 -16.71 -2.23 -5.30
N MET A 42 -15.62 -1.59 -5.71
CA MET A 42 -15.41 -1.23 -7.11
C MET A 42 -14.00 -1.59 -7.53
N GLN A 43 -13.83 -1.89 -8.81
CA GLN A 43 -12.49 -2.06 -9.36
C GLN A 43 -11.82 -0.70 -9.44
N ILE A 44 -10.48 -0.70 -9.37
CA ILE A 44 -9.73 0.55 -9.44
C ILE A 44 -10.05 1.30 -10.73
N SER A 45 -10.10 0.58 -11.85
CA SER A 45 -10.40 1.21 -13.13
C SER A 45 -11.79 1.84 -13.15
N GLU A 46 -12.74 1.23 -12.45
CA GLU A 46 -14.08 1.80 -12.35
C GLU A 46 -14.09 3.11 -11.57
N ILE A 47 -13.28 3.16 -10.53
CA ILE A 47 -13.19 4.39 -9.73
C ILE A 47 -12.64 5.53 -10.58
N PHE A 48 -11.57 5.24 -11.34
CA PHE A 48 -11.01 6.24 -12.25
C PHE A 48 -12.03 6.72 -13.26
N GLU A 49 -12.74 5.77 -13.86
CA GLU A 49 -13.71 6.09 -14.89
C GLU A 49 -14.87 6.89 -14.37
N LYS A 50 -15.37 6.51 -13.22
CA LYS A 50 -16.57 7.12 -12.68
C LYS A 50 -16.32 8.42 -11.94
N TYR A 51 -15.24 8.49 -11.21
CA TYR A 51 -14.98 9.63 -10.32
C TYR A 51 -13.72 10.41 -10.66
N GLY A 52 -12.85 9.87 -11.49
CA GLY A 52 -11.63 10.55 -11.87
C GLY A 52 -10.47 10.28 -10.91
N GLU A 53 -9.29 10.71 -11.35
CA GLU A 53 -8.06 10.44 -10.60
C GLU A 53 -8.04 11.14 -9.25
N GLU A 54 -8.51 12.37 -9.21
CA GLU A 54 -8.50 13.15 -7.97
C GLU A 54 -9.25 12.44 -6.86
N LYS A 55 -10.44 11.95 -7.20
CA LYS A 55 -11.25 11.24 -6.22
C LYS A 55 -10.58 9.95 -5.80
N PHE A 56 -9.98 9.23 -6.74
CA PHE A 56 -9.26 8.01 -6.40
C PHE A 56 -8.14 8.31 -5.40
N ARG A 57 -7.40 9.40 -5.61
CA ARG A 57 -6.32 9.74 -4.71
C ARG A 57 -6.82 10.08 -3.31
N GLU A 58 -7.99 10.70 -3.21
CA GLU A 58 -8.59 10.96 -1.90
C GLU A 58 -8.94 9.66 -1.19
N ILE A 59 -9.56 8.72 -1.92
CA ILE A 59 -9.92 7.43 -1.36
C ILE A 59 -8.66 6.69 -0.93
N GLU A 60 -7.66 6.70 -1.76
CA GLU A 60 -6.39 6.04 -1.47
C GLU A 60 -5.77 6.60 -0.19
N SER A 61 -5.72 7.92 -0.07
CA SER A 61 -5.14 8.55 1.12
C SER A 61 -5.91 8.22 2.37
N GLN A 62 -7.24 8.18 2.28
CA GLN A 62 -8.06 7.81 3.42
C GLN A 62 -7.77 6.37 3.85
N CYS A 63 -7.63 5.47 2.90
CA CYS A 63 -7.32 4.08 3.21
C CYS A 63 -5.94 3.94 3.82
N ILE A 64 -4.97 4.69 3.30
CA ILE A 64 -3.62 4.68 3.87
C ILE A 64 -3.64 5.13 5.32
N LYS A 65 -4.40 6.17 5.61
CA LYS A 65 -4.50 6.65 6.98
C LYS A 65 -5.08 5.58 7.90
N GLU A 66 -6.14 4.92 7.45
CA GLU A 66 -6.75 3.85 8.24
C GLU A 66 -5.78 2.72 8.49
N LEU A 67 -5.09 2.28 7.44
CA LEU A 67 -4.15 1.18 7.56
C LEU A 67 -2.99 1.53 8.48
N SER A 68 -2.53 2.76 8.41
CA SER A 68 -1.41 3.20 9.23
C SER A 68 -1.71 3.12 10.72
N ASP A 69 -2.98 3.22 11.07
CA ASP A 69 -3.38 3.19 12.49
C ASP A 69 -3.57 1.78 13.05
N ILE A 70 -3.62 0.77 12.17
CA ILE A 70 -3.91 -0.59 12.64
C ILE A 70 -2.75 -1.22 13.39
N GLY A 71 -1.58 -1.22 12.80
CA GLY A 71 -0.42 -1.88 13.40
C GLY A 71 -0.39 -3.38 13.12
N GLY A 72 0.79 -3.96 13.13
CA GLY A 72 0.96 -5.40 12.94
C GLY A 72 0.64 -5.88 11.54
N CYS A 73 0.84 -5.04 10.55
CA CYS A 73 0.55 -5.38 9.16
C CYS A 73 1.76 -5.23 8.27
N VAL A 74 1.84 -6.07 7.25
CA VAL A 74 2.75 -5.85 6.14
C VAL A 74 1.91 -5.23 5.03
N ILE A 75 2.22 -4.01 4.66
CA ILE A 75 1.42 -3.24 3.70
C ILE A 75 2.19 -3.08 2.41
N ALA A 76 1.62 -3.60 1.32
CA ALA A 76 2.20 -3.42 0.00
C ALA A 76 1.44 -2.28 -0.68
N THR A 77 2.14 -1.20 -1.00
CA THR A 77 1.50 -0.01 -1.52
C THR A 77 1.37 -0.05 -3.03
N GLY A 78 0.30 0.57 -3.53
CA GLY A 78 0.15 0.78 -4.97
C GLY A 78 1.16 1.80 -5.47
N GLY A 79 1.30 1.88 -6.78
CA GLY A 79 2.34 2.69 -7.39
C GLY A 79 2.26 4.19 -7.10
N GLY A 80 1.06 4.70 -6.89
CA GLY A 80 0.89 6.14 -6.69
C GLY A 80 0.96 6.60 -5.26
N VAL A 81 0.98 5.67 -4.30
CA VAL A 81 0.94 6.05 -2.88
C VAL A 81 2.11 6.94 -2.50
N VAL A 82 3.29 6.60 -3.01
CA VAL A 82 4.50 7.33 -2.63
C VAL A 82 4.57 8.75 -3.19
N LEU A 83 3.69 9.07 -4.14
CA LEU A 83 3.69 10.42 -4.73
C LEU A 83 3.07 11.45 -3.80
N ASN A 84 2.38 11.02 -2.77
CA ASN A 84 1.74 11.92 -1.82
C ASN A 84 2.52 11.93 -0.51
N ALA A 85 3.09 13.08 -0.17
CA ALA A 85 3.92 13.20 1.03
C ALA A 85 3.15 12.86 2.30
N GLN A 86 1.86 13.22 2.35
CA GLN A 86 1.05 12.92 3.52
C GLN A 86 0.87 11.42 3.71
N ASN A 87 0.72 10.68 2.60
CA ASN A 87 0.64 9.22 2.69
C ASN A 87 1.91 8.65 3.32
N MET A 88 3.06 9.15 2.87
CA MET A 88 4.32 8.67 3.38
C MET A 88 4.49 9.01 4.85
N GLU A 89 4.08 10.20 5.25
CA GLU A 89 4.12 10.57 6.66
C GLU A 89 3.26 9.66 7.51
N ASN A 90 2.04 9.41 7.07
CA ASN A 90 1.14 8.53 7.80
C ASN A 90 1.72 7.13 7.95
N LEU A 91 2.28 6.60 6.87
CA LEU A 91 2.85 5.26 6.90
C LEU A 91 4.06 5.19 7.84
N LYS A 92 4.87 6.23 7.86
CA LYS A 92 6.06 6.25 8.72
C LYS A 92 5.76 6.43 10.19
N LYS A 93 4.62 7.03 10.51
CA LYS A 93 4.25 7.25 11.90
C LYS A 93 4.22 5.97 12.70
N ASN A 94 3.70 4.91 12.11
CA ASN A 94 3.54 3.64 12.80
C ASN A 94 4.12 2.50 11.99
N GLY A 95 5.18 2.77 11.23
CA GLY A 95 5.73 1.75 10.37
C GLY A 95 7.13 2.04 9.90
N VAL A 96 7.75 1.01 9.37
CA VAL A 96 9.07 1.11 8.75
C VAL A 96 8.87 0.89 7.26
N VAL A 97 9.36 1.82 6.45
CA VAL A 97 9.16 1.76 5.01
C VAL A 97 10.39 1.19 4.33
N PHE A 98 10.17 0.15 3.52
CA PHE A 98 11.21 -0.47 2.71
C PHE A 98 10.90 -0.21 1.25
N TYR A 99 11.90 0.22 0.51
CA TYR A 99 11.73 0.53 -0.89
C TYR A 99 12.32 -0.62 -1.72
N LEU A 100 11.46 -1.33 -2.42
CA LEU A 100 11.89 -2.44 -3.26
C LEU A 100 12.16 -1.96 -4.67
N SER A 101 13.23 -2.49 -5.27
CA SER A 101 13.60 -2.12 -6.62
C SER A 101 13.77 -3.37 -7.45
N THR A 102 13.18 -3.36 -8.65
CA THR A 102 13.39 -4.47 -9.56
C THR A 102 14.54 -4.20 -10.50
N LYS A 103 15.22 -3.06 -10.35
CA LYS A 103 16.26 -2.72 -11.25
C LYS A 103 17.30 -3.75 -11.22
N PRO A 104 17.51 -4.46 -12.27
CA PRO A 104 18.55 -5.47 -12.27
C PRO A 104 19.83 -4.72 -12.23
N GLU A 105 20.64 -5.06 -11.78
CA GLU A 105 21.73 -4.40 -11.77
C GLU A 105 22.32 -4.45 -12.89
N THR A 106 22.12 -4.32 -13.43
CA THR A 106 22.48 -4.30 -14.49
C THR A 106 23.20 -3.97 -14.80
#